data_1cfeb4addf2903d900ca9ff3f6dc1957
#
_entry.id   1cfeb4addf2903d900ca9ff3f6dc1957
#
_cell.length_a   1.000
_cell.length_b   1.000
_cell.length_c   1.000
_cell.angle_alpha   90.00
_cell.angle_beta   90.00
_cell.angle_gamma   90.00
#
_symmetry.space_group_name_H-M   'P 1'
#
loop_
_entity.id
_entity.type
_entity.pdbx_description
1 polymer ?
#
loop_
_entity_poly.entity_id
_entity_poly.type
_entity_poly.pdbx_seq_one_letter_code
_entity_poly.pdbx_strand_id
1 'polypeptide(L)'
;MATPIDSIPFFSSLPLPSLMTIMKVTKTLEIEKDKNLFNQGDEADGLYVLLSGKLQVYIFSGHVGGTNKVLAELEPGKYVGEFGLIDGDKRSASVRMIESGEVLFLPAIAFAVVMDNQPV
;
A
#
# COMPACT_ATOMS: atom_id res chain seq x y z
N MET A 1 -1.01 0.14 -19.43
CA MET A 1 0.05 1.16 -19.42
C MET A 1 0.30 1.58 -17.98
N ALA A 2 1.55 1.59 -17.57
CA ALA A 2 1.89 1.94 -16.18
C ALA A 2 1.61 3.40 -15.90
N THR A 3 1.07 3.70 -14.72
CA THR A 3 0.83 5.07 -14.26
C THR A 3 2.18 5.68 -13.86
N PRO A 4 2.56 6.85 -14.37
CA PRO A 4 3.78 7.51 -13.91
C PRO A 4 3.71 7.80 -12.42
N ILE A 5 4.82 7.57 -11.71
CA ILE A 5 4.85 7.71 -10.26
C ILE A 5 4.51 9.14 -9.82
N ASP A 6 4.93 10.14 -10.57
CA ASP A 6 4.69 11.55 -10.23
C ASP A 6 3.23 11.99 -10.44
N SER A 7 2.42 11.20 -11.15
CA SER A 7 0.99 11.48 -11.30
C SER A 7 0.16 10.96 -10.13
N ILE A 8 0.76 10.20 -9.23
CA ILE A 8 0.07 9.67 -8.05
C ILE A 8 0.06 10.76 -6.98
N PRO A 9 -1.11 11.15 -6.45
CA PRO A 9 -1.18 12.28 -5.49
C PRO A 9 -0.22 12.17 -4.31
N PHE A 10 0.03 10.95 -3.85
CA PHE A 10 0.94 10.69 -2.73
C PHE A 10 2.36 11.21 -3.01
N PHE A 11 2.79 11.18 -4.27
CA PHE A 11 4.15 11.54 -4.66
C PHE A 11 4.25 12.91 -5.33
N SER A 12 3.13 13.53 -5.69
CA SER A 12 3.13 14.73 -6.54
C SER A 12 3.80 15.95 -5.90
N SER A 13 3.90 15.99 -4.57
CA SER A 13 4.52 17.10 -3.85
C SER A 13 6.01 16.92 -3.60
N LEU A 14 6.58 15.78 -4.01
CA LEU A 14 7.99 15.49 -3.72
C LEU A 14 8.93 16.16 -4.71
N PRO A 15 10.10 16.64 -4.25
CA PRO A 15 11.15 17.13 -5.14
C PRO A 15 11.62 16.02 -6.09
N LEU A 16 12.05 16.40 -7.30
CA LEU A 16 12.50 15.44 -8.30
C LEU A 16 13.60 14.49 -7.80
N PRO A 17 14.63 14.97 -7.08
CA PRO A 17 15.64 14.04 -6.56
C PRO A 17 15.08 12.96 -5.64
N SER A 18 14.09 13.31 -4.81
CA SER A 18 13.42 12.34 -3.93
C SER A 18 12.63 11.32 -4.72
N LEU A 19 11.89 11.77 -5.75
CA LEU A 19 11.16 10.87 -6.64
C LEU A 19 12.11 9.90 -7.35
N MET A 20 13.25 10.37 -7.83
CA MET A 20 14.23 9.51 -8.49
C MET A 20 14.78 8.43 -7.56
N THR A 21 15.05 8.80 -6.31
CA THR A 21 15.50 7.85 -5.29
C THR A 21 14.44 6.80 -5.02
N ILE A 22 13.19 7.22 -4.85
CA ILE A 22 12.07 6.32 -4.58
C ILE A 22 11.87 5.36 -5.75
N MET A 23 11.92 5.85 -6.98
CA MET A 23 11.71 5.04 -8.17
C MET A 23 12.72 3.89 -8.30
N LYS A 24 13.92 4.07 -7.75
CA LYS A 24 14.96 3.03 -7.80
C LYS A 24 14.66 1.85 -6.88
N VAL A 25 13.86 2.06 -5.84
CA VAL A 25 13.61 1.04 -4.83
C VAL A 25 12.16 0.56 -4.81
N THR A 26 11.27 1.17 -5.58
CA THR A 26 9.89 0.70 -5.70
C THR A 26 9.79 -0.42 -6.73
N LYS A 27 8.76 -1.25 -6.57
CA LYS A 27 8.48 -2.33 -7.50
C LYS A 27 7.01 -2.28 -7.90
N THR A 28 6.74 -2.50 -9.17
CA THR A 28 5.38 -2.68 -9.67
C THR A 28 5.08 -4.17 -9.67
N LEU A 29 3.99 -4.56 -9.03
CA LEU A 29 3.58 -5.96 -8.90
C LEU A 29 2.22 -6.14 -9.52
N GLU A 30 2.07 -7.20 -10.32
CA GLU A 30 0.77 -7.62 -10.83
C GLU A 30 0.16 -8.58 -9.82
N ILE A 31 -1.06 -8.27 -9.38
CA ILE A 31 -1.76 -9.05 -8.36
C ILE A 31 -3.08 -9.53 -8.93
N GLU A 32 -3.29 -10.83 -8.90
CA GLU A 32 -4.52 -11.44 -9.36
C GLU A 32 -5.66 -11.23 -8.36
N LYS A 33 -6.88 -11.29 -8.88
CA LYS A 33 -8.08 -11.25 -8.06
C LYS A 33 -8.01 -12.30 -6.94
N ASP A 34 -8.46 -11.91 -5.76
CA ASP A 34 -8.54 -12.75 -4.55
C ASP A 34 -7.19 -13.05 -3.89
N LYS A 35 -6.12 -12.42 -4.35
CA LYS A 35 -4.81 -12.54 -3.69
C LYS A 35 -4.63 -11.41 -2.67
N ASN A 36 -4.03 -11.76 -1.54
CA ASN A 36 -3.73 -10.79 -0.49
C ASN A 36 -2.39 -10.10 -0.75
N LEU A 37 -2.34 -8.81 -0.49
CA LEU A 37 -1.09 -8.07 -0.44
C LEU A 37 -0.37 -8.33 0.88
N PHE A 38 -1.12 -8.36 1.96
CA PHE A 38 -0.62 -8.72 3.28
C PHE A 38 -1.79 -9.15 4.16
N ASN A 39 -1.47 -9.77 5.28
CA ASN A 39 -2.47 -10.26 6.22
C ASN A 39 -2.36 -9.55 7.56
N GLN A 40 -3.48 -9.43 8.24
CA GLN A 40 -3.54 -8.94 9.61
C GLN A 40 -2.53 -9.72 10.46
N GLY A 41 -1.72 -9.02 11.23
CA GLY A 41 -0.69 -9.62 12.06
C GLY A 41 0.69 -9.74 11.42
N ASP A 42 0.80 -9.51 10.11
CA ASP A 42 2.10 -9.53 9.42
C ASP A 42 2.97 -8.35 9.84
N GLU A 43 4.28 -8.50 9.69
CA GLU A 43 5.21 -7.39 9.86
C GLU A 43 4.99 -6.36 8.75
N ALA A 44 5.10 -5.09 9.11
CA ALA A 44 4.97 -4.00 8.15
C ALA A 44 6.31 -3.76 7.46
N ASP A 45 6.40 -4.11 6.19
CA ASP A 45 7.64 -4.05 5.40
C ASP A 45 7.64 -2.94 4.36
N GLY A 46 6.51 -2.33 4.13
CA GLY A 46 6.37 -1.28 3.13
C GLY A 46 4.92 -0.86 2.94
N LEU A 47 4.75 0.02 1.98
CA LEU A 47 3.48 0.63 1.64
C LEU A 47 3.09 0.18 0.24
N TYR A 48 1.80 0.06 -0.02
CA TYR A 48 1.28 -0.29 -1.35
C TYR A 48 0.42 0.82 -1.90
N VAL A 49 0.68 1.23 -3.13
CA VAL A 49 -0.15 2.20 -3.86
C VAL A 49 -0.88 1.46 -4.97
N LEU A 50 -2.19 1.61 -5.04
CA LEU A 50 -2.99 0.93 -6.07
C LEU A 50 -2.88 1.70 -7.37
N LEU A 51 -2.40 1.03 -8.43
CA LEU A 51 -2.26 1.60 -9.77
C LEU A 51 -3.47 1.25 -10.64
N SER A 52 -3.96 0.02 -10.53
CA SER A 52 -5.14 -0.43 -11.27
C SER A 52 -5.81 -1.56 -10.50
N GLY A 53 -7.06 -1.85 -10.83
CA GLY A 53 -7.83 -2.85 -10.11
C GLY A 53 -8.56 -2.24 -8.91
N LYS A 54 -8.83 -3.08 -7.91
CA LYS A 54 -9.55 -2.63 -6.73
C LYS A 54 -9.08 -3.42 -5.51
N LEU A 55 -8.83 -2.71 -4.41
CA LEU A 55 -8.42 -3.29 -3.13
C LEU A 55 -9.58 -3.33 -2.14
N GLN A 56 -9.55 -4.34 -1.28
CA GLN A 56 -10.46 -4.43 -0.15
C GLN A 56 -9.65 -4.58 1.13
N VAL A 57 -9.94 -3.74 2.11
CA VAL A 57 -9.34 -3.80 3.44
C VAL A 57 -10.34 -4.46 4.36
N TYR A 58 -9.91 -5.48 5.09
CA TYR A 58 -10.80 -6.22 5.99
C TYR A 58 -10.07 -6.71 7.23
N ILE A 59 -10.84 -7.03 8.27
CA ILE A 59 -10.33 -7.65 9.48
C ILE A 59 -11.11 -8.95 9.73
N PHE A 60 -10.43 -9.89 10.38
CA PHE A 60 -11.05 -11.14 10.81
C PHE A 60 -11.55 -10.97 12.24
N SER A 61 -12.74 -11.47 12.53
CA SER A 61 -13.36 -11.29 13.85
C SER A 61 -12.69 -12.08 14.97
N GLY A 62 -11.89 -13.08 14.63
CA GLY A 62 -11.04 -13.75 15.61
C GLY A 62 -11.67 -14.84 16.42
N HIS A 63 -12.87 -15.29 16.10
CA HIS A 63 -13.52 -16.41 16.82
C HIS A 63 -14.03 -17.46 15.85
N VAL A 64 -14.28 -18.65 16.37
CA VAL A 64 -14.80 -19.77 15.57
C VAL A 64 -16.15 -19.38 14.99
N GLY A 65 -16.29 -19.56 13.67
CA GLY A 65 -17.49 -19.14 12.96
C GLY A 65 -17.54 -17.66 12.66
N GLY A 66 -16.49 -16.91 13.01
CA GLY A 66 -16.42 -15.49 12.73
C GLY A 66 -16.25 -15.21 11.24
N THR A 67 -16.70 -14.05 10.81
CA THR A 67 -16.61 -13.62 9.43
C THR A 67 -15.67 -12.41 9.32
N ASN A 68 -15.16 -12.21 8.10
CA ASN A 68 -14.36 -11.02 7.81
C ASN A 68 -15.28 -9.80 7.80
N LYS A 69 -14.78 -8.71 8.37
CA LYS A 69 -15.46 -7.43 8.34
C LYS A 69 -14.73 -6.53 7.37
N VAL A 70 -15.42 -6.09 6.32
CA VAL A 70 -14.85 -5.17 5.34
C VAL A 70 -14.84 -3.77 5.93
N LEU A 71 -13.67 -3.15 5.94
CA LEU A 71 -13.49 -1.79 6.44
C LEU A 71 -13.55 -0.76 5.33
N ALA A 72 -13.02 -1.09 4.15
CA ALA A 72 -12.96 -0.15 3.04
C ALA A 72 -12.69 -0.89 1.72
N GLU A 73 -13.06 -0.24 0.63
CA GLU A 73 -12.63 -0.62 -0.72
C GLU A 73 -11.94 0.59 -1.33
N LEU A 74 -10.82 0.35 -2.02
CA LEU A 74 -9.97 1.44 -2.50
C LEU A 74 -9.83 1.39 -4.01
N GLU A 75 -9.93 2.57 -4.61
CA GLU A 75 -9.76 2.79 -6.06
C GLU A 75 -8.32 3.19 -6.38
N PRO A 76 -7.91 3.13 -7.66
CA PRO A 76 -6.57 3.55 -8.06
C PRO A 76 -6.20 4.95 -7.57
N GLY A 77 -4.94 5.10 -7.17
CA GLY A 77 -4.42 6.33 -6.59
C GLY A 77 -4.37 6.32 -5.07
N LYS A 78 -5.06 5.39 -4.44
CA LYS A 78 -5.06 5.26 -2.98
C LYS A 78 -3.92 4.35 -2.53
N TYR A 79 -3.53 4.47 -1.26
CA TYR A 79 -2.45 3.65 -0.70
C TYR A 79 -2.89 3.02 0.62
N VAL A 80 -2.21 1.94 0.98
CA VAL A 80 -2.48 1.19 2.21
C VAL A 80 -1.17 0.75 2.85
N GLY A 81 -1.21 0.54 4.16
CA GLY A 81 -0.11 -0.09 4.86
C GLY A 81 0.83 0.87 5.57
N GLU A 82 0.47 2.15 5.69
CA GLU A 82 1.32 3.16 6.29
C GLU A 82 1.45 3.04 7.81
N PHE A 83 0.43 2.51 8.49
CA PHE A 83 0.41 2.55 9.95
C PHE A 83 1.57 1.83 10.62
N GLY A 84 1.82 0.60 10.25
CA GLY A 84 2.91 -0.16 10.88
C GLY A 84 4.30 0.37 10.57
N LEU A 85 4.43 1.20 9.52
CA LEU A 85 5.73 1.77 9.13
C LEU A 85 6.16 2.91 10.03
N ILE A 86 5.21 3.57 10.69
CA ILE A 86 5.49 4.73 11.54
C ILE A 86 5.84 4.29 12.95
N ASP A 87 5.09 3.37 13.51
CA ASP A 87 5.22 2.98 14.92
C ASP A 87 5.79 1.58 15.14
N GLY A 88 6.05 0.85 14.06
CA GLY A 88 6.62 -0.49 14.15
C GLY A 88 5.61 -1.58 14.48
N ASP A 89 4.34 -1.25 14.56
CA ASP A 89 3.30 -2.24 14.85
C ASP A 89 3.07 -3.18 13.67
N LYS A 90 2.51 -4.34 13.96
CA LYS A 90 2.12 -5.30 12.94
C LYS A 90 0.90 -4.79 12.18
N ARG A 91 0.64 -5.39 11.02
CA ARG A 91 -0.51 -5.02 10.19
C ARG A 91 -1.81 -5.16 10.99
N SER A 92 -2.59 -4.09 11.04
CA SER A 92 -3.86 -4.07 11.80
C SER A 92 -5.03 -4.65 11.00
N ALA A 93 -4.84 -4.88 9.71
CA ALA A 93 -5.87 -5.40 8.82
C ALA A 93 -5.23 -6.18 7.70
N SER A 94 -6.06 -6.95 6.99
CA SER A 94 -5.65 -7.63 5.77
C SER A 94 -6.09 -6.82 4.56
N VAL A 95 -5.35 -6.95 3.45
CA VAL A 95 -5.69 -6.28 2.20
C VAL A 95 -5.59 -7.28 1.07
N ARG A 96 -6.62 -7.33 0.23
CA ARG A 96 -6.62 -8.21 -0.94
C ARG A 96 -7.13 -7.47 -2.18
N MET A 97 -6.74 -8.01 -3.35
CA MET A 97 -7.28 -7.53 -4.62
C MET A 97 -8.64 -8.19 -4.85
N ILE A 98 -9.66 -7.38 -5.04
CA ILE A 98 -10.98 -7.91 -5.45
C ILE A 98 -11.21 -7.75 -6.95
N GLU A 99 -10.34 -6.98 -7.62
CA GLU A 99 -10.23 -6.95 -9.08
C GLU A 99 -8.75 -6.99 -9.40
N SER A 100 -8.35 -7.82 -10.36
CA SER A 100 -6.93 -7.93 -10.76
C SER A 100 -6.38 -6.59 -11.21
N GLY A 101 -5.13 -6.35 -10.91
CA GLY A 101 -4.49 -5.11 -11.31
C GLY A 101 -3.07 -5.02 -10.83
N GLU A 102 -2.55 -3.80 -10.82
CA GLU A 102 -1.17 -3.52 -10.44
C GLU A 102 -1.12 -2.67 -9.18
N VAL A 103 -0.12 -2.95 -8.36
CA VAL A 103 0.21 -2.13 -7.18
C VAL A 103 1.67 -1.76 -7.26
N LEU A 104 2.00 -0.60 -6.69
CA LEU A 104 3.37 -0.17 -6.51
C LEU A 104 3.75 -0.46 -5.07
N PHE A 105 4.82 -1.25 -4.89
CA PHE A 105 5.33 -1.55 -3.55
C PHE A 105 6.44 -0.57 -3.20
N LEU A 106 6.26 0.16 -2.12
CA LEU A 106 7.21 1.13 -1.60
C LEU A 106 7.81 0.57 -0.32
N PRO A 107 9.08 0.09 -0.33
CA PRO A 107 9.70 -0.44 0.89
C PRO A 107 9.78 0.62 1.99
N ALA A 108 9.92 0.17 3.23
CA ALA A 108 9.97 1.05 4.39
C ALA A 108 11.02 2.16 4.25
N ILE A 109 12.18 1.83 3.67
CA ILE A 109 13.25 2.82 3.48
C ILE A 109 12.82 3.95 2.54
N ALA A 110 12.06 3.62 1.49
CA ALA A 110 11.54 4.62 0.57
C ALA A 110 10.45 5.46 1.23
N PHE A 111 9.64 4.85 2.10
CA PHE A 111 8.64 5.57 2.88
C PHE A 111 9.31 6.62 3.77
N ALA A 112 10.44 6.29 4.38
CA ALA A 112 11.20 7.24 5.18
C ALA A 112 11.63 8.47 4.37
N VAL A 113 12.05 8.26 3.11
CA VAL A 113 12.39 9.38 2.21
C VAL A 113 11.18 10.27 1.98
N VAL A 114 10.01 9.68 1.76
CA VAL A 114 8.77 10.43 1.57
C VAL A 114 8.46 11.27 2.81
N MET A 115 8.55 10.65 3.99
CA MET A 115 8.24 11.34 5.25
C MET A 115 9.22 12.48 5.54
N ASP A 116 10.50 12.30 5.22
CA ASP A 116 11.52 13.33 5.45
C ASP A 116 11.27 14.58 4.58
N ASN A 117 10.55 14.44 3.49
CA ASN A 117 10.27 15.54 2.57
C ASN A 117 8.87 16.13 2.73
N GLN A 118 8.11 15.70 3.75
CA GLN A 118 6.80 16.26 3.99
C GLN A 118 6.89 17.61 4.71
N PRO A 119 6.03 18.57 4.38
CA PRO A 119 5.97 19.83 5.12
C PRO A 119 5.63 19.58 6.58
N VAL A 120 6.24 20.33 7.44
CA VAL A 120 5.98 20.24 8.88
C VAL A 120 4.74 21.05 9.24
#